data_a52e1fb308637c7068a5bb71ae856518
#
_entry.id   a52e1fb308637c7068a5bb71ae856518
#
_cell.length_a   1.000
_cell.length_b   1.000
_cell.length_c   1.000
_cell.angle_alpha   90.00
_cell.angle_beta   90.00
_cell.angle_gamma   90.00
#
_symmetry.space_group_name_H-M   'P 1'
#
loop_
_entity.id
_entity.type
_entity.pdbx_description
1 polymer ?
#
loop_
_entity_poly.entity_id
_entity_poly.type
_entity_poly.pdbx_seq_one_letter_code
_entity_poly.pdbx_strand_id
1 'polypeptide(L)'
;MGNKTLDAARAARLDEFHTRYGDALAGLEPFRDRLAGADILLDTNDGDWSAFWRVLSDRFDEWRIGRVRSVSWDPDWDTLFASDDGGGRVFERTRHGVTERRLACAGSIDDDEVLAMAHEADLVVGNPPFSRMSDYLPDRADTDLL
;
A
#
# COMPACT_ATOMS: atom_id res chain seq x y z
N MET A 1 7.52 6.65 32.84
CA MET A 1 8.29 5.40 32.69
C MET A 1 7.62 4.40 31.74
N GLY A 2 6.30 4.40 31.56
CA GLY A 2 5.59 3.57 30.57
C GLY A 2 5.83 3.93 29.10
N ASN A 3 6.31 5.14 28.80
CA ASN A 3 6.47 5.65 27.44
C ASN A 3 7.64 5.03 26.67
N LYS A 4 8.71 4.62 27.33
CA LYS A 4 9.89 4.03 26.67
C LYS A 4 9.58 2.68 26.01
N THR A 5 8.72 1.87 26.61
CA THR A 5 8.34 0.57 26.06
C THR A 5 7.36 0.71 24.91
N LEU A 6 6.45 1.70 25.00
CA LEU A 6 5.51 2.04 23.92
C LEU A 6 6.23 2.67 22.73
N ASP A 7 7.22 3.52 22.99
CA ASP A 7 8.03 4.15 21.94
C ASP A 7 8.94 3.13 21.26
N ALA A 8 9.50 2.17 22.00
CA ALA A 8 10.27 1.06 21.44
C ALA A 8 9.37 0.12 20.59
N ALA A 9 8.14 -0.16 21.05
CA ALA A 9 7.18 -0.95 20.29
C ALA A 9 6.70 -0.22 19.04
N ARG A 10 6.51 1.10 19.11
CA ARG A 10 6.21 1.95 17.95
C ARG A 10 7.38 2.01 16.98
N ALA A 11 8.60 2.19 17.48
CA ALA A 11 9.81 2.18 16.65
C ALA A 11 10.02 0.82 15.98
N ALA A 12 9.82 -0.29 16.71
CA ALA A 12 9.90 -1.64 16.14
C ALA A 12 8.81 -1.88 15.07
N ARG A 13 7.57 -1.41 15.29
CA ARG A 13 6.51 -1.46 14.27
C ARG A 13 6.86 -0.61 13.05
N LEU A 14 7.41 0.57 13.27
CA LEU A 14 7.87 1.45 12.19
C LEU A 14 9.02 0.80 11.42
N ASP A 15 9.95 0.09 12.09
CA ASP A 15 11.04 -0.63 11.45
C ASP A 15 10.55 -1.86 10.66
N GLU A 16 9.52 -2.56 11.13
CA GLU A 16 8.90 -3.67 10.40
C GLU A 16 8.20 -3.22 9.12
N PHE A 17 7.69 -1.99 9.09
CA PHE A 17 6.99 -1.40 7.94
C PHE A 17 7.87 -0.48 7.08
N HIS A 18 9.07 -0.12 7.55
CA HIS A 18 9.97 0.78 6.86
C HIS A 18 10.97 0.02 5.98
N THR A 19 10.52 -0.39 4.82
CA THR A 19 11.43 -0.62 3.71
C THR A 19 12.12 0.71 3.40
N ARG A 20 13.44 0.71 3.34
CA ARG A 20 14.19 1.91 2.98
C ARG A 20 13.95 2.25 1.52
N TYR A 21 13.97 3.53 1.18
CA TYR A 21 13.79 4.01 -0.20
C TYR A 21 14.76 3.30 -1.18
N GLY A 22 16.04 3.21 -0.82
CA GLY A 22 17.04 2.53 -1.65
C GLY A 22 16.75 1.04 -1.87
N ASP A 23 16.22 0.36 -0.87
CA ASP A 23 15.86 -1.06 -0.97
C ASP A 23 14.61 -1.24 -1.84
N ALA A 24 13.62 -0.37 -1.70
CA ALA A 24 12.44 -0.37 -2.56
C ALA A 24 12.81 -0.07 -4.01
N LEU A 25 13.67 0.91 -4.24
CA LEU A 25 14.19 1.23 -5.58
C LEU A 25 14.93 0.04 -6.20
N ALA A 26 15.85 -0.57 -5.45
CA ALA A 26 16.61 -1.73 -5.91
C ALA A 26 15.71 -2.93 -6.20
N GLY A 27 14.63 -3.11 -5.44
CA GLY A 27 13.64 -4.17 -5.65
C GLY A 27 12.76 -3.96 -6.87
N LEU A 28 12.36 -2.73 -7.15
CA LEU A 28 11.45 -2.37 -8.24
C LEU A 28 12.17 -2.13 -9.58
N GLU A 29 13.36 -1.59 -9.57
CA GLU A 29 14.10 -1.21 -10.78
C GLU A 29 14.27 -2.34 -11.81
N PRO A 30 14.54 -3.60 -11.44
CA PRO A 30 14.60 -4.71 -12.39
C PRO A 30 13.29 -4.97 -13.15
N PHE A 31 12.17 -4.52 -12.60
CA PHE A 31 10.84 -4.70 -13.17
C PHE A 31 10.30 -3.48 -13.91
N ARG A 32 11.09 -2.42 -14.06
CA ARG A 32 10.66 -1.15 -14.65
C ARG A 32 9.95 -1.30 -16.00
N ASP A 33 10.37 -2.25 -16.81
CA ASP A 33 9.75 -2.50 -18.12
C ASP A 33 8.33 -3.06 -17.98
N ARG A 34 8.06 -3.83 -16.92
CA ARG A 34 6.71 -4.31 -16.58
C ARG A 34 5.82 -3.23 -15.98
N LEU A 35 6.43 -2.21 -15.36
CA LEU A 35 5.72 -1.09 -14.75
C LEU A 35 5.26 -0.07 -15.80
N ALA A 36 5.87 -0.07 -16.98
CA ALA A 36 5.53 0.87 -18.05
C ALA A 36 4.08 0.67 -18.54
N GLY A 37 3.28 1.71 -18.45
CA GLY A 37 1.86 1.69 -18.78
C GLY A 37 0.97 0.94 -17.79
N ALA A 38 1.53 0.35 -16.75
CA ALA A 38 0.81 -0.49 -15.82
C ALA A 38 -0.04 0.33 -14.82
N ASP A 39 -1.15 -0.27 -14.40
CA ASP A 39 -1.94 0.11 -13.23
C ASP A 39 -1.44 -0.70 -12.03
N ILE A 40 -0.80 -0.02 -11.09
CA ILE A 40 -0.14 -0.64 -9.94
C ILE A 40 -0.94 -0.36 -8.68
N LEU A 41 -1.18 -1.40 -7.88
CA LEU A 41 -1.79 -1.29 -6.58
C LEU A 41 -0.81 -1.64 -5.47
N LEU A 42 -0.74 -0.77 -4.46
CA LEU A 42 -0.10 -1.01 -3.17
C LEU A 42 -1.21 -1.23 -2.14
N ASP A 43 -1.43 -2.46 -1.72
CA ASP A 43 -2.59 -2.83 -0.92
C ASP A 43 -2.29 -3.19 0.54
N THR A 44 -1.04 -3.09 0.96
CA THR A 44 -0.59 -3.50 2.30
C THR A 44 -0.31 -2.32 3.23
N ASN A 45 -1.25 -1.39 3.33
CA ASN A 45 -1.16 -0.20 4.19
C ASN A 45 0.02 0.72 3.84
N ASP A 46 0.22 0.96 2.57
CA ASP A 46 1.32 1.80 2.08
C ASP A 46 1.02 3.30 2.15
N GLY A 47 -0.25 3.69 1.97
CA GLY A 47 -0.64 5.09 1.99
C GLY A 47 0.18 5.96 1.04
N ASP A 48 0.47 7.18 1.48
CA ASP A 48 1.36 8.12 0.78
C ASP A 48 2.75 8.23 1.43
N TRP A 49 3.05 7.34 2.37
CA TRP A 49 4.28 7.38 3.19
C TRP A 49 5.25 6.22 2.95
N SER A 50 4.81 5.10 2.35
CA SER A 50 5.69 3.96 2.16
C SER A 50 6.82 4.25 1.18
N ALA A 51 7.92 3.51 1.32
CA ALA A 51 9.03 3.62 0.39
C ALA A 51 8.62 3.22 -1.04
N PHE A 52 7.76 2.22 -1.18
CA PHE A 52 7.24 1.80 -2.49
C PHE A 52 6.42 2.91 -3.17
N TRP A 53 5.53 3.55 -2.43
CA TRP A 53 4.78 4.71 -2.94
C TRP A 53 5.71 5.83 -3.40
N ARG A 54 6.70 6.15 -2.58
CA ARG A 54 7.66 7.24 -2.87
C ARG A 54 8.49 6.94 -4.10
N VAL A 55 9.02 5.72 -4.23
CA VAL A 55 9.79 5.31 -5.42
C VAL A 55 8.91 5.38 -6.67
N LEU A 56 7.72 4.77 -6.64
CA LEU A 56 6.83 4.75 -7.80
C LEU A 56 6.36 6.17 -8.18
N SER A 57 6.13 7.03 -7.20
CA SER A 57 5.77 8.43 -7.45
C SER A 57 6.92 9.22 -8.03
N ASP A 58 8.14 9.06 -7.50
CA ASP A 58 9.33 9.76 -7.98
C ASP A 58 9.77 9.30 -9.38
N ARG A 59 9.58 8.02 -9.68
CA ARG A 59 9.95 7.41 -10.97
C ARG A 59 8.79 7.32 -11.95
N PHE A 60 7.65 7.89 -11.62
CA PHE A 60 6.41 7.76 -12.38
C PHE A 60 6.59 8.10 -13.86
N ASP A 61 7.17 9.27 -14.15
CA ASP A 61 7.40 9.72 -15.52
C ASP A 61 8.56 8.98 -16.20
N GLU A 62 9.66 8.77 -15.48
CA GLU A 62 10.85 8.08 -15.98
C GLU A 62 10.55 6.65 -16.39
N TRP A 63 9.78 5.92 -15.56
CA TRP A 63 9.40 4.55 -15.83
C TRP A 63 8.09 4.41 -16.61
N ARG A 64 7.49 5.52 -17.00
CA ARG A 64 6.26 5.59 -17.80
C ARG A 64 5.09 4.82 -17.19
N ILE A 65 4.97 4.87 -15.88
CA ILE A 65 3.90 4.18 -15.15
C ILE A 65 2.54 4.75 -15.56
N GLY A 66 1.54 3.89 -15.69
CA GLY A 66 0.20 4.31 -16.07
C GLY A 66 -0.57 4.94 -14.91
N ARG A 67 -0.61 4.25 -13.78
CA ARG A 67 -1.29 4.68 -12.56
C ARG A 67 -0.72 3.95 -11.35
N VAL A 68 -0.63 4.63 -10.21
CA VAL A 68 -0.34 3.99 -8.92
C VAL A 68 -1.46 4.32 -7.96
N ARG A 69 -2.04 3.30 -7.36
CA ARG A 69 -2.98 3.44 -6.24
C ARG A 69 -2.35 2.83 -5.00
N SER A 70 -2.53 3.48 -3.87
CA SER A 70 -2.02 3.01 -2.59
C SER A 70 -3.09 3.11 -1.53
N VAL A 71 -3.29 2.04 -0.79
CA VAL A 71 -4.32 1.93 0.24
C VAL A 71 -3.71 2.17 1.61
N SER A 72 -4.39 2.95 2.44
CA SER A 72 -4.13 3.03 3.87
C SER A 72 -5.23 2.35 4.65
N TRP A 73 -4.85 1.70 5.73
CA TRP A 73 -5.75 0.99 6.63
C TRP A 73 -6.03 1.79 7.89
N ASP A 74 -7.30 1.84 8.29
CA ASP A 74 -7.76 2.40 9.55
C ASP A 74 -8.15 1.26 10.50
N PRO A 75 -7.33 0.94 11.51
CA PRO A 75 -7.62 -0.13 12.46
C PRO A 75 -8.80 0.16 13.38
N ASP A 76 -9.21 1.42 13.49
CA ASP A 76 -10.27 1.85 14.40
C ASP A 76 -11.65 1.91 13.75
N TRP A 77 -11.74 1.62 12.45
CA TRP A 77 -12.97 1.76 11.66
C TRP A 77 -14.22 1.12 12.30
N ASP A 78 -14.10 -0.11 12.78
CA ASP A 78 -15.20 -0.88 13.38
C ASP A 78 -15.15 -0.90 14.92
N THR A 79 -14.43 0.03 15.54
CA THR A 79 -14.25 0.08 16.99
C THR A 79 -15.00 1.26 17.60
N LEU A 80 -15.04 1.29 18.94
CA LEU A 80 -15.53 2.42 19.71
C LEU A 80 -14.72 3.72 19.53
N PHE A 81 -13.53 3.60 18.94
CA PHE A 81 -12.63 4.72 18.68
C PHE A 81 -12.75 5.24 17.25
N ALA A 82 -13.67 4.68 16.45
CA ALA A 82 -13.92 5.16 15.10
C ALA A 82 -14.26 6.64 15.10
N SER A 83 -13.63 7.41 14.24
CA SER A 83 -13.94 8.83 14.04
C SER A 83 -14.84 9.02 12.82
N ASP A 84 -15.55 10.15 12.80
CA ASP A 84 -16.41 10.51 11.65
C ASP A 84 -15.60 10.66 10.35
N ASP A 85 -14.31 11.00 10.47
CA ASP A 85 -13.36 11.10 9.36
C ASP A 85 -12.51 9.82 9.17
N GLY A 86 -12.82 8.75 9.89
CA GLY A 86 -12.12 7.47 9.83
C GLY A 86 -12.37 6.71 8.54
N GLY A 87 -11.74 5.56 8.45
CA GLY A 87 -11.79 4.67 7.31
C GLY A 87 -10.51 4.64 6.50
N GLY A 88 -10.38 3.63 5.67
CA GLY A 88 -9.28 3.51 4.73
C GLY A 88 -9.28 4.64 3.71
N ARG A 89 -8.13 4.87 3.11
CA ARG A 89 -7.96 5.88 2.07
C ARG A 89 -7.22 5.29 0.88
N VAL A 90 -7.50 5.82 -0.30
CA VAL A 90 -6.75 5.51 -1.51
C VAL A 90 -6.07 6.79 -1.99
N PHE A 91 -4.76 6.70 -2.13
CA PHE A 91 -3.94 7.70 -2.78
C PHE A 91 -3.71 7.25 -4.22
N GLU A 92 -3.94 8.12 -5.18
CA GLU A 92 -3.78 7.81 -6.59
C GLU A 92 -2.82 8.78 -7.25
N ARG A 93 -1.79 8.26 -7.89
CA ARG A 93 -0.83 9.00 -8.70
C ARG A 93 -1.09 8.71 -10.16
N THR A 94 -1.35 9.77 -10.91
CA THR A 94 -1.47 9.75 -12.38
C THR A 94 -0.58 10.85 -12.96
N ARG A 95 -0.56 10.96 -14.28
CA ARG A 95 0.13 12.07 -14.97
C ARG A 95 -0.40 13.45 -14.57
N HIS A 96 -1.58 13.52 -14.00
CA HIS A 96 -2.23 14.77 -13.56
C HIS A 96 -1.91 15.15 -12.11
N GLY A 97 -1.19 14.30 -11.39
CA GLY A 97 -0.82 14.53 -10.00
C GLY A 97 -1.32 13.45 -9.05
N VAL A 98 -1.42 13.80 -7.79
CA VAL A 98 -1.87 12.89 -6.71
C VAL A 98 -3.24 13.34 -6.23
N THR A 99 -4.14 12.38 -6.09
CA THR A 99 -5.45 12.56 -5.47
C THR A 99 -5.61 11.61 -4.29
N GLU A 100 -6.53 11.95 -3.39
CA GLU A 100 -6.88 11.16 -2.23
C GLU A 100 -8.39 10.98 -2.18
N ARG A 101 -8.86 9.76 -1.90
CA ARG A 101 -10.27 9.52 -1.59
C ARG A 101 -10.42 8.60 -0.39
N ARG A 102 -11.53 8.70 0.28
CA ARG A 102 -11.92 7.85 1.40
C ARG A 102 -12.59 6.59 0.89
N LEU A 103 -12.31 5.46 1.52
CA LEU A 103 -13.02 4.21 1.31
C LEU A 103 -14.27 4.13 2.21
N ALA A 104 -15.24 3.32 1.82
CA ALA A 104 -16.39 2.96 2.64
C ALA A 104 -16.11 1.75 3.57
N CYS A 105 -14.84 1.49 3.86
CA CYS A 105 -14.35 0.36 4.65
C CYS A 105 -13.06 0.76 5.38
N ALA A 106 -12.51 -0.17 6.18
CA ALA A 106 -11.26 0.05 6.89
C ALA A 106 -10.03 0.16 5.98
N GLY A 107 -10.09 -0.37 4.77
CA GLY A 107 -8.94 -0.46 3.86
C GLY A 107 -8.06 -1.67 4.14
N SER A 108 -8.60 -2.71 4.77
CA SER A 108 -7.91 -3.97 4.99
C SER A 108 -7.71 -4.73 3.66
N ILE A 109 -6.68 -5.56 3.62
CA ILE A 109 -6.33 -6.37 2.44
C ILE A 109 -7.46 -7.33 2.00
N ASP A 110 -8.38 -7.66 2.89
CA ASP A 110 -9.51 -8.54 2.66
C ASP A 110 -10.85 -7.80 2.47
N ASP A 111 -10.86 -6.48 2.53
CA ASP A 111 -12.06 -5.70 2.23
C ASP A 111 -12.44 -5.80 0.74
N ASP A 112 -13.74 -5.90 0.46
CA ASP A 112 -14.26 -6.07 -0.91
C ASP A 112 -13.80 -4.98 -1.88
N GLU A 113 -13.75 -3.71 -1.42
CA GLU A 113 -13.25 -2.61 -2.25
C GLU A 113 -11.77 -2.77 -2.59
N VAL A 114 -10.95 -3.23 -1.63
CA VAL A 114 -9.51 -3.45 -1.84
C VAL A 114 -9.29 -4.66 -2.76
N LEU A 115 -10.04 -5.74 -2.57
CA LEU A 115 -10.02 -6.90 -3.44
C LEU A 115 -10.42 -6.54 -4.88
N ALA A 116 -11.45 -5.74 -5.05
CA ALA A 116 -11.87 -5.26 -6.37
C ALA A 116 -10.76 -4.46 -7.07
N MET A 117 -10.09 -3.56 -6.33
CA MET A 117 -8.95 -2.81 -6.88
C MET A 117 -7.78 -3.73 -7.26
N ALA A 118 -7.52 -4.78 -6.48
CA ALA A 118 -6.48 -5.77 -6.78
C ALA A 118 -6.78 -6.54 -8.08
N HIS A 119 -8.03 -6.90 -8.31
CA HIS A 119 -8.45 -7.57 -9.55
C HIS A 119 -8.41 -6.65 -10.77
N GLU A 120 -8.62 -5.35 -10.60
CA GLU A 120 -8.51 -4.35 -11.68
C GLU A 120 -7.06 -4.01 -12.04
N ALA A 121 -6.15 -4.09 -11.08
CA ALA A 121 -4.76 -3.69 -11.26
C ALA A 121 -4.02 -4.66 -12.20
N ASP A 122 -3.10 -4.12 -12.99
CA ASP A 122 -2.18 -4.94 -13.79
C ASP A 122 -1.14 -5.62 -12.90
N LEU A 123 -0.70 -4.94 -11.86
CA LEU A 123 0.29 -5.42 -10.89
C LEU A 123 -0.11 -5.04 -9.47
N VAL A 124 0.07 -5.96 -8.55
CA VAL A 124 -0.03 -5.70 -7.11
C VAL A 124 1.36 -5.80 -6.48
N VAL A 125 1.78 -4.76 -5.81
CA VAL A 125 3.02 -4.74 -5.02
C VAL A 125 2.61 -4.79 -3.56
N GLY A 126 2.93 -5.87 -2.88
CA GLY A 126 2.50 -6.07 -1.51
C GLY A 126 3.60 -6.60 -0.61
N ASN A 127 3.55 -6.17 0.64
CA ASN A 127 4.38 -6.69 1.72
C ASN A 127 3.47 -6.99 2.91
N PRO A 128 2.58 -8.01 2.80
CA PRO A 128 1.64 -8.32 3.86
C PRO A 128 2.37 -8.80 5.12
N PRO A 129 1.80 -8.57 6.31
CA PRO A 129 2.31 -9.16 7.54
C PRO A 129 2.39 -10.69 7.41
N PHE A 130 3.44 -11.30 7.96
CA PHE A 130 3.62 -12.77 7.87
C PHE A 130 2.41 -13.54 8.39
N SER A 131 1.72 -13.03 9.42
CA SER A 131 0.51 -13.62 9.99
C SER A 131 -0.68 -13.65 9.03
N ARG A 132 -0.66 -12.82 7.97
CA ARG A 132 -1.73 -12.71 6.97
C ARG A 132 -1.34 -13.28 5.61
N MET A 133 -0.14 -13.83 5.48
CA MET A 133 0.37 -14.33 4.20
C MET A 133 -0.50 -15.47 3.64
N SER A 134 -0.99 -16.36 4.52
CA SER A 134 -1.84 -17.49 4.14
C SER A 134 -3.20 -17.07 3.55
N ASP A 135 -3.71 -15.92 3.98
CA ASP A 135 -4.97 -15.37 3.48
C ASP A 135 -4.72 -14.50 2.23
N TYR A 136 -3.64 -13.74 2.25
CA TYR A 136 -3.29 -12.80 1.20
C TYR A 136 -3.01 -13.46 -0.15
N LEU A 137 -2.21 -14.52 -0.17
CA LEU A 137 -1.81 -15.18 -1.42
C LEU A 137 -2.99 -15.80 -2.18
N PRO A 138 -3.93 -16.55 -1.53
CA PRO A 138 -5.10 -17.07 -2.23
C PRO A 138 -6.00 -15.98 -2.80
N ASP A 139 -6.21 -14.89 -2.04
CA ASP A 139 -7.04 -13.75 -2.46
C ASP A 139 -6.46 -13.00 -3.66
N ARG A 140 -5.17 -13.18 -3.94
CA ARG A 140 -4.44 -12.57 -5.04
C ARG A 140 -4.00 -13.57 -6.11
N ALA A 141 -4.55 -14.81 -6.08
CA ALA A 141 -4.13 -15.88 -7.00
C ALA A 141 -4.29 -15.52 -8.48
N ASP A 142 -5.29 -14.68 -8.80
CA ASP A 142 -5.56 -14.24 -10.17
C ASP A 142 -4.91 -12.90 -10.52
N THR A 143 -4.02 -12.39 -9.67
CA THR A 143 -3.32 -11.11 -9.88
C THR A 143 -1.83 -11.33 -10.08
N ASP A 144 -1.19 -10.43 -10.82
CA ASP A 144 0.26 -10.40 -10.92
C ASP A 144 0.84 -9.72 -9.67
N LEU A 145 1.56 -10.49 -8.86
CA LEU A 145 2.23 -10.03 -7.66
C LEU A 145 3.71 -9.70 -7.93
N LEU A 146 4.16 -8.64 -7.30
CA LEU A 146 5.57 -8.25 -7.20
C LEU A 146 6.02 -8.23 -5.74
#